data_da86bf344b39f5addef206eeafa6b765
#
_entry.id   da86bf344b39f5addef206eeafa6b765
#
_cell.length_a   1.000
_cell.length_b   1.000
_cell.length_c   1.000
_cell.angle_alpha   90.00
_cell.angle_beta   90.00
_cell.angle_gamma   90.00
#
_symmetry.space_group_name_H-M   'P 1'
#
loop_
_entity.id
_entity.type
_entity.pdbx_description
1 polymer ?
#
loop_
_entity_poly.entity_id
_entity_poly.type
_entity_poly.pdbx_seq_one_letter_code
_entity_poly.pdbx_strand_id
1 'polypeptide(L)'
;LLHFDSVRVPVENLIGEEGKGFKIIMGNFNGERMSVAAMALGFSECCLDEALSWARERKTFGNSIVNHQVIRHKLVDMRMRIESTRAWLDSVARRADNGDTGAEWVAEVCMLKNHATQTMQFCADQGVQILGGMGFMRGTACERIYREVKVMMIGGGTEEIMKELAARQLGI
;
A
#
# COMPACT_ATOMS: atom_id res chain seq x y z
N LEU A 1 3.56 4.57 -25.97
CA LEU A 1 3.04 5.70 -26.74
C LEU A 1 1.78 5.26 -27.46
N LEU A 2 0.69 6.02 -27.30
CA LEU A 2 -0.54 5.88 -28.09
C LEU A 2 -0.55 7.00 -29.12
N HIS A 3 -0.91 6.65 -30.38
CA HIS A 3 -1.00 7.57 -31.48
C HIS A 3 -2.44 7.60 -32.01
N PHE A 4 -3.03 8.78 -32.11
CA PHE A 4 -4.36 8.99 -32.67
C PHE A 4 -4.22 9.89 -33.88
N ASP A 5 -4.62 9.42 -35.05
CA ASP A 5 -4.61 10.19 -36.30
C ASP A 5 -6.01 10.25 -36.87
N SER A 6 -6.57 11.47 -36.92
CA SER A 6 -7.89 11.74 -37.50
C SER A 6 -9.04 10.86 -36.99
N VAL A 7 -8.96 10.41 -35.75
CA VAL A 7 -10.00 9.55 -35.13
C VAL A 7 -11.24 10.38 -34.86
N ARG A 8 -12.36 9.99 -35.46
CA ARG A 8 -13.66 10.61 -35.23
C ARG A 8 -14.33 9.97 -34.01
N VAL A 9 -14.70 10.78 -33.04
CA VAL A 9 -15.40 10.36 -31.80
C VAL A 9 -16.71 11.12 -31.72
N PRO A 10 -17.86 10.46 -31.45
CA PRO A 10 -19.13 11.16 -31.24
C PRO A 10 -19.04 12.14 -30.08
N VAL A 11 -19.69 13.30 -30.22
CA VAL A 11 -19.63 14.37 -29.21
C VAL A 11 -20.24 13.96 -27.87
N GLU A 12 -21.21 13.06 -27.90
CA GLU A 12 -21.85 12.47 -26.71
C GLU A 12 -20.91 11.57 -25.87
N ASN A 13 -19.76 11.18 -26.43
CA ASN A 13 -18.73 10.44 -25.70
C ASN A 13 -17.81 11.36 -24.88
N LEU A 14 -18.04 12.66 -24.88
CA LEU A 14 -17.31 13.59 -24.02
C LEU A 14 -17.66 13.33 -22.55
N ILE A 15 -16.65 13.00 -21.73
CA ILE A 15 -16.81 12.81 -20.30
C ILE A 15 -16.53 14.12 -19.57
N GLY A 16 -17.60 14.73 -19.02
CA GLY A 16 -17.52 16.02 -18.34
C GLY A 16 -17.48 17.21 -19.31
N GLU A 17 -16.63 18.20 -19.01
CA GLU A 17 -16.50 19.45 -19.77
C GLU A 17 -15.14 19.54 -20.45
N GLU A 18 -15.09 20.20 -21.61
CA GLU A 18 -13.83 20.48 -22.29
C GLU A 18 -12.86 21.26 -21.37
N GLY A 19 -11.60 20.84 -21.36
CA GLY A 19 -10.55 21.43 -20.51
C GLY A 19 -10.61 21.04 -19.03
N LYS A 20 -11.58 20.24 -18.57
CA LYS A 20 -11.71 19.81 -17.17
C LYS A 20 -11.22 18.39 -16.88
N GLY A 21 -10.76 17.65 -17.90
CA GLY A 21 -10.38 16.24 -17.77
C GLY A 21 -9.34 15.97 -16.69
N PHE A 22 -8.33 16.82 -16.55
CA PHE A 22 -7.31 16.66 -15.49
C PHE A 22 -7.92 16.68 -14.08
N LYS A 23 -8.88 17.59 -13.83
CA LYS A 23 -9.55 17.67 -12.52
C LYS A 23 -10.36 16.38 -12.22
N ILE A 24 -11.03 15.84 -13.24
CA ILE A 24 -11.81 14.59 -13.12
C ILE A 24 -10.88 13.43 -12.78
N ILE A 25 -9.74 13.31 -13.48
CA ILE A 25 -8.74 12.26 -13.22
C ILE A 25 -8.18 12.37 -11.79
N MET A 26 -7.84 13.58 -11.35
CA MET A 26 -7.31 13.79 -10.00
C MET A 26 -8.32 13.41 -8.90
N GLY A 27 -9.61 13.67 -9.13
CA GLY A 27 -10.67 13.23 -8.23
C GLY A 27 -10.75 11.70 -8.12
N ASN A 28 -10.69 11.01 -9.26
CA ASN A 28 -10.70 9.54 -9.30
C ASN A 28 -9.50 8.93 -8.59
N PHE A 29 -8.32 9.52 -8.71
CA PHE A 29 -7.09 9.02 -8.08
C PHE A 29 -7.16 8.91 -6.56
N ASN A 30 -7.99 9.66 -5.87
CA ASN A 30 -8.14 9.53 -4.43
C ASN A 30 -8.73 8.15 -4.06
N GLY A 31 -9.75 7.68 -4.80
CA GLY A 31 -10.29 6.33 -4.65
C GLY A 31 -9.25 5.24 -4.97
N GLU A 32 -8.46 5.43 -6.03
CA GLU A 32 -7.38 4.50 -6.40
C GLU A 32 -6.29 4.45 -5.33
N ARG A 33 -5.89 5.59 -4.74
CA ARG A 33 -4.91 5.64 -3.64
C ARG A 33 -5.39 4.92 -2.40
N MET A 34 -6.68 5.04 -2.05
CA MET A 34 -7.29 4.26 -0.96
C MET A 34 -7.27 2.77 -1.27
N SER A 35 -7.58 2.37 -2.51
CA SER A 35 -7.50 0.98 -2.95
C SER A 35 -6.08 0.43 -2.85
N VAL A 36 -5.06 1.22 -3.23
CA VAL A 36 -3.64 0.86 -3.05
C VAL A 36 -3.31 0.67 -1.58
N ALA A 37 -3.80 1.54 -0.69
CA ALA A 37 -3.57 1.41 0.75
C ALA A 37 -4.22 0.14 1.31
N ALA A 38 -5.44 -0.20 0.89
CA ALA A 38 -6.14 -1.42 1.28
C ALA A 38 -5.41 -2.69 0.78
N MET A 39 -4.96 -2.70 -0.47
CA MET A 39 -4.16 -3.80 -1.01
C MET A 39 -2.83 -3.96 -0.26
N ALA A 40 -2.13 -2.85 0.01
CA ALA A 40 -0.87 -2.88 0.75
C ALA A 40 -1.04 -3.42 2.18
N LEU A 41 -2.15 -3.10 2.84
CA LEU A 41 -2.53 -3.66 4.14
C LEU A 41 -2.71 -5.18 4.03
N GLY A 42 -3.51 -5.67 3.08
CA GLY A 42 -3.74 -7.11 2.87
C GLY A 42 -2.44 -7.87 2.55
N PHE A 43 -1.55 -7.30 1.74
CA PHE A 43 -0.23 -7.89 1.49
C PHE A 43 0.65 -7.92 2.73
N SER A 44 0.58 -6.91 3.58
CA SER A 44 1.31 -6.88 4.86
C SER A 44 0.85 -8.01 5.79
N GLU A 45 -0.46 -8.25 5.85
CA GLU A 45 -1.06 -9.36 6.61
C GLU A 45 -0.60 -10.71 6.08
N CYS A 46 -0.63 -10.87 4.76
CA CYS A 46 -0.16 -12.08 4.10
C CYS A 46 1.31 -12.40 4.46
N CYS A 47 2.17 -11.38 4.50
CA CYS A 47 3.57 -11.53 4.93
C CYS A 47 3.68 -11.92 6.40
N LEU A 48 2.88 -11.32 7.28
CA LEU A 48 2.88 -11.65 8.70
C LEU A 48 2.43 -13.09 8.95
N ASP A 49 1.35 -13.52 8.28
CA ASP A 49 0.78 -14.88 8.46
C ASP A 49 1.76 -15.95 7.98
N GLU A 50 2.38 -15.76 6.79
CA GLU A 50 3.38 -16.69 6.28
C GLU A 50 4.63 -16.74 7.18
N ALA A 51 5.13 -15.58 7.63
CA ALA A 51 6.27 -15.49 8.53
C ALA A 51 6.00 -16.16 9.88
N LEU A 52 4.79 -15.98 10.43
CA LEU A 52 4.38 -16.57 11.70
C LEU A 52 4.23 -18.10 11.58
N SER A 53 3.61 -18.59 10.50
CA SER A 53 3.49 -20.04 10.22
C SER A 53 4.87 -20.67 10.12
N TRP A 54 5.75 -20.09 9.29
CA TRP A 54 7.12 -20.56 9.16
C TRP A 54 7.87 -20.55 10.48
N ALA A 55 7.74 -19.49 11.28
CA ALA A 55 8.44 -19.37 12.56
C ALA A 55 8.00 -20.43 13.58
N ARG A 56 6.78 -20.92 13.50
CA ARG A 56 6.27 -22.01 14.35
C ARG A 56 6.79 -23.38 13.92
N GLU A 57 6.94 -23.61 12.62
CA GLU A 57 7.32 -24.90 12.04
C GLU A 57 8.83 -25.09 12.00
N ARG A 58 9.58 -24.06 11.58
CA ARG A 58 11.04 -24.12 11.43
C ARG A 58 11.74 -24.24 12.77
N LYS A 59 12.63 -25.21 12.89
CA LYS A 59 13.45 -25.43 14.09
C LYS A 59 14.92 -25.12 13.83
N THR A 60 15.54 -24.46 14.79
CA THR A 60 17.00 -24.24 14.88
C THR A 60 17.45 -24.48 16.31
N PHE A 61 18.61 -25.09 16.50
CA PHE A 61 19.15 -25.41 17.84
C PHE A 61 18.13 -26.15 18.73
N GLY A 62 17.34 -27.05 18.13
CA GLY A 62 16.36 -27.87 18.84
C GLY A 62 15.01 -27.21 19.15
N ASN A 63 14.82 -25.91 18.88
CA ASN A 63 13.61 -25.16 19.18
C ASN A 63 13.00 -24.52 17.92
N SER A 64 11.68 -24.32 17.91
CA SER A 64 11.02 -23.51 16.88
C SER A 64 11.56 -22.08 16.93
N ILE A 65 11.80 -21.46 15.74
CA ILE A 65 12.44 -20.15 15.68
C ILE A 65 11.56 -19.05 16.30
N VAL A 66 10.26 -19.23 16.40
CA VAL A 66 9.35 -18.33 17.13
C VAL A 66 9.75 -18.15 18.60
N ASN A 67 10.49 -19.09 19.20
CA ASN A 67 10.97 -19.00 20.58
C ASN A 67 12.19 -18.07 20.74
N HIS A 68 12.83 -17.68 19.64
CA HIS A 68 13.91 -16.67 19.69
C HIS A 68 13.33 -15.27 19.82
N GLN A 69 13.84 -14.49 20.79
CA GLN A 69 13.33 -13.16 21.12
C GLN A 69 13.33 -12.23 19.89
N VAL A 70 14.40 -12.25 19.08
CA VAL A 70 14.52 -11.43 17.88
C VAL A 70 13.41 -11.71 16.87
N ILE A 71 12.97 -12.97 16.73
CA ILE A 71 11.88 -13.33 15.81
C ILE A 71 10.54 -12.79 16.35
N ARG A 72 10.30 -12.95 17.65
CA ARG A 72 9.09 -12.39 18.29
C ARG A 72 9.00 -10.88 18.13
N HIS A 73 10.11 -10.17 18.32
CA HIS A 73 10.16 -8.71 18.14
C HIS A 73 9.80 -8.31 16.70
N LYS A 74 10.39 -8.98 15.69
CA LYS A 74 10.06 -8.73 14.28
C LYS A 74 8.56 -8.93 13.99
N LEU A 75 7.97 -10.02 14.47
CA LEU A 75 6.54 -10.30 14.28
C LEU A 75 5.65 -9.25 14.97
N VAL A 76 6.04 -8.78 16.17
CA VAL A 76 5.33 -7.72 16.89
C VAL A 76 5.44 -6.39 16.11
N ASP A 77 6.62 -6.03 15.61
CA ASP A 77 6.82 -4.82 14.81
C ASP A 77 5.98 -4.83 13.53
N MET A 78 5.89 -5.97 12.85
CA MET A 78 5.00 -6.15 11.69
C MET A 78 3.54 -5.92 12.12
N ARG A 79 3.09 -6.55 13.20
CA ARG A 79 1.72 -6.42 13.71
C ARG A 79 1.36 -4.98 14.09
N MET A 80 2.24 -4.28 14.78
CA MET A 80 2.03 -2.87 15.17
C MET A 80 1.79 -1.98 13.95
N ARG A 81 2.58 -2.14 12.89
CA ARG A 81 2.44 -1.38 11.64
C ARG A 81 1.13 -1.72 10.92
N ILE A 82 0.76 -2.99 10.85
CA ILE A 82 -0.49 -3.45 10.25
C ILE A 82 -1.69 -2.83 10.99
N GLU A 83 -1.74 -2.92 12.32
CA GLU A 83 -2.86 -2.39 13.10
C GLU A 83 -2.99 -0.88 12.99
N SER A 84 -1.88 -0.13 13.00
CA SER A 84 -1.92 1.32 12.82
C SER A 84 -2.40 1.69 11.41
N THR A 85 -1.95 0.97 10.38
CA THR A 85 -2.40 1.17 8.99
C THR A 85 -3.89 0.87 8.86
N ARG A 86 -4.37 -0.22 9.46
CA ARG A 86 -5.79 -0.60 9.45
C ARG A 86 -6.66 0.47 10.08
N ALA A 87 -6.32 0.90 11.29
CA ALA A 87 -7.08 1.91 12.01
C ALA A 87 -7.18 3.23 11.23
N TRP A 88 -6.09 3.62 10.58
CA TRP A 88 -6.08 4.84 9.76
C TRP A 88 -6.88 4.68 8.48
N LEU A 89 -6.74 3.54 7.78
CA LEU A 89 -7.54 3.23 6.59
C LEU A 89 -9.04 3.25 6.90
N ASP A 90 -9.46 2.61 7.99
CA ASP A 90 -10.86 2.60 8.43
C ASP A 90 -11.39 4.01 8.74
N SER A 91 -10.55 4.87 9.32
CA SER A 91 -10.90 6.26 9.59
C SER A 91 -11.12 7.06 8.31
N VAL A 92 -10.18 6.96 7.35
CA VAL A 92 -10.25 7.68 6.07
C VAL A 92 -11.41 7.16 5.22
N ALA A 93 -11.66 5.85 5.22
CA ALA A 93 -12.78 5.24 4.48
C ALA A 93 -14.13 5.70 5.02
N ARG A 94 -14.33 5.73 6.35
CA ARG A 94 -15.58 6.25 6.95
C ARG A 94 -15.83 7.72 6.60
N ARG A 95 -14.79 8.54 6.51
CA ARG A 95 -14.93 9.94 6.06
C ARG A 95 -15.35 10.01 4.60
N ALA A 96 -14.81 9.16 3.74
CA ALA A 96 -15.24 9.05 2.33
C ALA A 96 -16.72 8.66 2.22
N ASP A 97 -17.17 7.65 2.98
CA ASP A 97 -18.57 7.21 3.01
C ASP A 97 -19.52 8.33 3.46
N ASN A 98 -19.05 9.24 4.32
CA ASN A 98 -19.78 10.44 4.74
C ASN A 98 -19.68 11.60 3.74
N GLY A 99 -19.08 11.40 2.56
CA GLY A 99 -18.98 12.39 1.49
C GLY A 99 -17.88 13.42 1.67
N ASP A 100 -16.91 13.19 2.56
CA ASP A 100 -15.79 14.11 2.73
C ASP A 100 -14.83 14.02 1.53
N THR A 101 -14.65 15.16 0.88
CA THR A 101 -13.73 15.35 -0.27
C THR A 101 -12.85 16.59 -0.08
N GLY A 102 -12.80 17.11 1.14
CA GLY A 102 -12.06 18.33 1.49
C GLY A 102 -10.54 18.17 1.37
N ALA A 103 -9.85 19.31 1.41
CA ALA A 103 -8.38 19.36 1.26
C ALA A 103 -7.67 18.48 2.32
N GLU A 104 -8.12 18.55 3.56
CA GLU A 104 -7.56 17.76 4.65
C GLU A 104 -7.71 16.24 4.42
N TRP A 105 -8.90 15.80 3.94
CA TRP A 105 -9.13 14.40 3.60
C TRP A 105 -8.23 13.94 2.44
N VAL A 106 -8.07 14.78 1.39
CA VAL A 106 -7.15 14.49 0.28
C VAL A 106 -5.70 14.34 0.78
N ALA A 107 -5.27 15.22 1.70
CA ALA A 107 -3.95 15.11 2.33
C ALA A 107 -3.79 13.78 3.09
N GLU A 108 -4.81 13.40 3.88
CA GLU A 108 -4.79 12.13 4.62
C GLU A 108 -4.74 10.91 3.67
N VAL A 109 -5.49 10.91 2.57
CA VAL A 109 -5.42 9.83 1.56
C VAL A 109 -4.00 9.68 1.01
N CYS A 110 -3.32 10.80 0.73
CA CYS A 110 -1.94 10.78 0.25
C CYS A 110 -0.97 10.24 1.30
N MET A 111 -1.08 10.68 2.53
CA MET A 111 -0.25 10.23 3.64
C MET A 111 -0.50 8.75 3.96
N LEU A 112 -1.76 8.33 4.00
CA LEU A 112 -2.17 6.95 4.22
C LEU A 112 -1.60 6.01 3.15
N LYS A 113 -1.68 6.39 1.86
CA LYS A 113 -1.11 5.60 0.76
C LYS A 113 0.38 5.35 0.97
N ASN A 114 1.14 6.38 1.33
CA ASN A 114 2.56 6.25 1.62
C ASN A 114 2.82 5.36 2.85
N HIS A 115 2.10 5.59 3.94
CA HIS A 115 2.23 4.80 5.16
C HIS A 115 1.94 3.31 4.92
N ALA A 116 0.85 3.00 4.21
CA ALA A 116 0.46 1.63 3.91
C ALA A 116 1.49 0.90 3.03
N THR A 117 2.00 1.55 1.99
CA THR A 117 3.01 0.93 1.11
C THR A 117 4.37 0.78 1.80
N GLN A 118 4.75 1.68 2.71
CA GLN A 118 5.93 1.53 3.57
C GLN A 118 5.74 0.38 4.57
N THR A 119 4.55 0.21 5.13
CA THR A 119 4.20 -0.94 5.98
C THR A 119 4.34 -2.25 5.20
N MET A 120 3.82 -2.30 3.97
CA MET A 120 3.97 -3.46 3.08
C MET A 120 5.45 -3.76 2.80
N GLN A 121 6.26 -2.76 2.50
CA GLN A 121 7.70 -2.93 2.28
C GLN A 121 8.39 -3.52 3.52
N PHE A 122 8.10 -2.95 4.68
CA PHE A 122 8.65 -3.45 5.95
C PHE A 122 8.23 -4.90 6.23
N CYS A 123 6.95 -5.21 6.08
CA CYS A 123 6.45 -6.56 6.34
C CYS A 123 7.02 -7.59 5.36
N ALA A 124 7.15 -7.23 4.08
CA ALA A 124 7.77 -8.09 3.07
C ALA A 124 9.25 -8.36 3.39
N ASP A 125 10.02 -7.33 3.73
CA ASP A 125 11.42 -7.44 4.12
C ASP A 125 11.61 -8.34 5.34
N GLN A 126 10.84 -8.09 6.42
CA GLN A 126 10.92 -8.91 7.63
C GLN A 126 10.44 -10.35 7.39
N GLY A 127 9.40 -10.54 6.56
CA GLY A 127 8.92 -11.86 6.16
C GLY A 127 10.01 -12.67 5.44
N VAL A 128 10.61 -12.10 4.39
CA VAL A 128 11.75 -12.72 3.67
C VAL A 128 12.90 -13.06 4.63
N GLN A 129 13.23 -12.14 5.54
CA GLN A 129 14.31 -12.35 6.52
C GLN A 129 13.97 -13.49 7.50
N ILE A 130 12.72 -13.62 7.96
CA ILE A 130 12.30 -14.70 8.87
C ILE A 130 12.30 -16.06 8.15
N LEU A 131 11.87 -16.10 6.88
CA LEU A 131 11.90 -17.30 6.05
C LEU A 131 13.33 -17.74 5.69
N GLY A 132 14.30 -16.83 5.74
CA GLY A 132 15.69 -17.12 5.39
C GLY A 132 15.83 -17.58 3.94
N GLY A 133 16.54 -18.67 3.69
CA GLY A 133 16.75 -19.22 2.33
C GLY A 133 15.46 -19.49 1.56
N MET A 134 14.38 -19.89 2.25
CA MET A 134 13.07 -20.09 1.63
C MET A 134 12.45 -18.77 1.16
N GLY A 135 12.69 -17.66 1.87
CA GLY A 135 12.24 -16.33 1.46
C GLY A 135 12.99 -15.77 0.24
N PHE A 136 14.15 -16.32 -0.10
CA PHE A 136 14.88 -15.99 -1.32
C PHE A 136 14.36 -16.77 -2.53
N MET A 137 13.91 -18.01 -2.31
CA MET A 137 13.43 -18.87 -3.39
C MET A 137 12.01 -18.47 -3.81
N ARG A 138 11.74 -18.51 -5.13
CA ARG A 138 10.40 -18.29 -5.66
C ARG A 138 9.41 -19.32 -5.10
N GLY A 139 8.20 -18.86 -4.80
CA GLY A 139 7.09 -19.71 -4.37
C GLY A 139 6.49 -19.30 -3.02
N THR A 140 7.14 -18.41 -2.26
CA THR A 140 6.56 -17.84 -1.04
C THR A 140 5.85 -16.52 -1.33
N ALA A 141 4.83 -16.18 -0.54
CA ALA A 141 4.13 -14.91 -0.66
C ALA A 141 5.04 -13.73 -0.33
N CYS A 142 5.85 -13.85 0.72
CA CYS A 142 6.80 -12.82 1.13
C CYS A 142 7.79 -12.46 0.01
N GLU A 143 8.36 -13.46 -0.68
CA GLU A 143 9.28 -13.26 -1.80
C GLU A 143 8.61 -12.48 -2.94
N ARG A 144 7.40 -12.89 -3.33
CA ARG A 144 6.64 -12.24 -4.40
C ARG A 144 6.31 -10.79 -4.03
N ILE A 145 5.77 -10.58 -2.84
CA ILE A 145 5.39 -9.26 -2.34
C ILE A 145 6.61 -8.34 -2.22
N TYR A 146 7.75 -8.86 -1.79
CA TYR A 146 9.02 -8.12 -1.72
C TYR A 146 9.45 -7.56 -3.08
N ARG A 147 9.28 -8.33 -4.15
CA ARG A 147 9.57 -7.87 -5.53
C ARG A 147 8.55 -6.87 -6.05
N GLU A 148 7.29 -7.02 -5.67
CA GLU A 148 6.18 -6.23 -6.20
C GLU A 148 5.94 -4.92 -5.46
N VAL A 149 6.45 -4.76 -4.24
CA VAL A 149 6.13 -3.61 -3.39
C VAL A 149 6.45 -2.26 -4.04
N LYS A 150 7.51 -2.18 -4.84
CA LYS A 150 7.91 -0.92 -5.47
C LYS A 150 6.88 -0.40 -6.48
N VAL A 151 6.16 -1.26 -7.18
CA VAL A 151 5.08 -0.81 -8.06
C VAL A 151 3.94 -0.17 -7.26
N MET A 152 3.64 -0.69 -6.07
CA MET A 152 2.62 -0.11 -5.17
C MET A 152 3.08 1.24 -4.59
N MET A 153 4.37 1.42 -4.32
CA MET A 153 4.93 2.68 -3.83
C MET A 153 4.94 3.77 -4.91
N ILE A 154 5.05 3.39 -6.19
CA ILE A 154 5.13 4.31 -7.33
C ILE A 154 3.74 4.58 -7.93
N GLY A 155 2.91 3.55 -8.06
CA GLY A 155 1.56 3.64 -8.62
C GLY A 155 0.67 4.59 -7.83
N GLY A 156 -0.19 5.33 -8.52
CA GLY A 156 -1.05 6.36 -7.90
C GLY A 156 -0.33 7.63 -7.46
N GLY A 157 1.00 7.69 -7.64
CA GLY A 157 1.94 8.75 -7.29
C GLY A 157 3.05 8.28 -6.36
N THR A 158 4.29 8.68 -6.65
CA THR A 158 5.44 8.35 -5.79
C THR A 158 5.29 8.96 -4.40
N GLU A 159 6.08 8.47 -3.44
CA GLU A 159 6.06 9.01 -2.07
C GLU A 159 6.26 10.53 -2.03
N GLU A 160 7.18 11.04 -2.84
CA GLU A 160 7.53 12.45 -2.90
C GLU A 160 6.35 13.28 -3.45
N ILE A 161 5.73 12.81 -4.53
CA ILE A 161 4.54 13.46 -5.11
C ILE A 161 3.37 13.44 -4.12
N MET A 162 3.18 12.36 -3.39
CA MET A 162 2.13 12.27 -2.36
C MET A 162 2.40 13.22 -1.20
N LYS A 163 3.65 13.35 -0.75
CA LYS A 163 4.06 14.31 0.29
C LYS A 163 3.84 15.75 -0.17
N GLU A 164 4.25 16.07 -1.40
CA GLU A 164 4.06 17.39 -1.98
C GLU A 164 2.57 17.75 -2.13
N LEU A 165 1.76 16.79 -2.58
CA LEU A 165 0.31 17.01 -2.66
C LEU A 165 -0.31 17.21 -1.28
N ALA A 166 0.06 16.39 -0.30
CA ALA A 166 -0.42 16.54 1.08
C ALA A 166 -0.03 17.91 1.66
N ALA A 167 1.22 18.33 1.50
CA ALA A 167 1.69 19.65 1.95
C ALA A 167 0.85 20.80 1.36
N ARG A 168 0.59 20.78 0.04
CA ARG A 168 -0.25 21.78 -0.62
C ARG A 168 -1.68 21.80 -0.07
N GLN A 169 -2.26 20.62 0.19
CA GLN A 169 -3.62 20.52 0.72
C GLN A 169 -3.71 21.02 2.18
N LEU A 170 -2.63 20.87 2.95
CA LEU A 170 -2.51 21.34 4.34
C LEU A 170 -2.05 22.80 4.45
N GLY A 171 -1.65 23.44 3.35
CA GLY A 171 -1.16 24.82 3.33
C GLY A 171 0.24 25.00 3.94
N ILE A 172 1.11 23.97 3.84
CA ILE A 172 2.50 23.96 4.31
C ILE A 172 3.49 23.80 3.16
#